data_4e77e730d50c98cc0f25531b59a58d39
#
_entry.id   4e77e730d50c98cc0f25531b59a58d39
#
_cell.length_a   1.000
_cell.length_b   1.000
_cell.length_c   1.000
_cell.angle_alpha   90.00
_cell.angle_beta   90.00
_cell.angle_gamma   90.00
#
_symmetry.space_group_name_H-M   'P 1'
#
loop_
_entity.id
_entity.type
_entity.pdbx_description
1 polymer ?
#
loop_
_entity_poly.entity_id
_entity_poly.type
_entity_poly.pdbx_seq_one_letter_code
_entity_poly.pdbx_strand_id
1 'polypeptide(L)'
;EQEKLAKKLTKNTFADYVAFQNSGAEATEAAIKFARRYFYSIGQPKKNRILCVNGSFHGRTLATVFASNNKKAMEGYYPKVEGFDHFNYGDHKGMERAITNKTAAIMLEPILGEGGIKVIPDYCLQGLRKICNKKKILLILDEVQCGIGRTGKFFAFEHAKVKPDIVPIAKGIGGGFPLGACLVNKKVAAGMKPGTHGTTFGGNPLAMNVGNAVLDIVLQKSFLKNVQKNSKYFHNGLNKLKYEYPKVIQEVRGLGMLIGLKLNVDQTEFIRKLTENKLLTIRAAENVVRILPPLN
;
A
#
# COMPACT_ATOMS: atom_id res chain seq x y z
N GLU A 1 -5.53 25.19 3.62
CA GLU A 1 -5.50 24.09 2.64
C GLU A 1 -5.32 22.73 3.33
N GLN A 2 -4.49 22.62 4.36
CA GLN A 2 -4.30 21.36 5.11
C GLN A 2 -5.60 20.86 5.72
N GLU A 3 -6.36 21.71 6.40
CA GLU A 3 -7.67 21.38 6.94
C GLU A 3 -8.66 20.96 5.85
N LYS A 4 -8.65 21.64 4.69
CA LYS A 4 -9.50 21.33 3.55
C LYS A 4 -9.21 19.92 3.02
N LEU A 5 -7.94 19.56 2.84
CA LEU A 5 -7.54 18.24 2.39
C LEU A 5 -7.88 17.16 3.44
N ALA A 6 -7.65 17.43 4.73
CA ALA A 6 -8.01 16.51 5.80
C ALA A 6 -9.52 16.25 5.83
N LYS A 7 -10.36 17.29 5.73
CA LYS A 7 -11.82 17.16 5.65
C LYS A 7 -12.27 16.36 4.43
N LYS A 8 -11.64 16.55 3.25
CA LYS A 8 -11.94 15.73 2.07
C LYS A 8 -11.63 14.26 2.30
N LEU A 9 -10.47 13.95 2.88
CA LEU A 9 -10.06 12.57 3.16
C LEU A 9 -11.00 11.92 4.20
N THR A 10 -11.24 12.56 5.33
CA THR A 10 -12.10 11.99 6.40
C THR A 10 -13.55 11.83 5.95
N LYS A 11 -14.10 12.76 5.15
CA LYS A 11 -15.47 12.66 4.62
C LYS A 11 -15.65 11.50 3.65
N ASN A 12 -14.62 11.14 2.89
CA ASN A 12 -14.71 10.17 1.80
C ASN A 12 -14.06 8.82 2.10
N THR A 13 -13.57 8.61 3.33
CA THR A 13 -12.89 7.36 3.71
C THR A 13 -13.37 6.86 5.07
N PHE A 14 -12.76 5.76 5.56
CA PHE A 14 -13.01 5.23 6.89
C PHE A 14 -12.40 6.07 8.03
N ALA A 15 -11.47 6.97 7.68
CA ALA A 15 -10.62 7.64 8.65
C ALA A 15 -11.33 8.80 9.35
N ASP A 16 -11.04 8.97 10.63
CA ASP A 16 -11.48 10.12 11.43
C ASP A 16 -10.39 11.21 11.50
N TYR A 17 -9.11 10.82 11.31
CA TYR A 17 -7.96 11.73 11.40
C TYR A 17 -6.91 11.41 10.33
N VAL A 18 -6.14 12.45 9.99
CA VAL A 18 -5.07 12.40 8.97
C VAL A 18 -3.82 13.06 9.53
N ALA A 19 -2.67 12.38 9.42
CA ALA A 19 -1.35 12.96 9.65
C ALA A 19 -0.63 13.09 8.31
N PHE A 20 -0.35 14.32 7.87
CA PHE A 20 0.33 14.57 6.60
C PHE A 20 1.83 14.35 6.72
N GLN A 21 2.42 13.83 5.64
CA GLN A 21 3.82 13.49 5.47
C GLN A 21 4.28 13.94 4.06
N ASN A 22 5.55 13.68 3.70
CA ASN A 22 6.08 14.08 2.40
C ASN A 22 6.30 12.89 1.46
N SER A 23 6.24 11.68 1.97
CA SER A 23 6.53 10.44 1.21
C SER A 23 5.77 9.24 1.74
N GLY A 24 5.76 8.15 0.95
CA GLY A 24 5.20 6.86 1.37
C GLY A 24 5.97 6.23 2.54
N ALA A 25 7.30 6.36 2.55
CA ALA A 25 8.12 5.85 3.64
C ALA A 25 7.77 6.54 4.96
N GLU A 26 7.65 7.88 4.97
CA GLU A 26 7.23 8.63 6.16
C GLU A 26 5.80 8.28 6.60
N ALA A 27 4.89 8.11 5.64
CA ALA A 27 3.51 7.68 5.94
C ALA A 27 3.46 6.30 6.59
N THR A 28 4.31 5.36 6.14
CA THR A 28 4.43 4.02 6.73
C THR A 28 5.12 4.06 8.09
N GLU A 29 6.17 4.88 8.26
CA GLU A 29 6.79 5.14 9.57
C GLU A 29 5.74 5.68 10.57
N ALA A 30 4.91 6.63 10.14
CA ALA A 30 3.81 7.14 10.95
C ALA A 30 2.82 6.01 11.32
N ALA A 31 2.46 5.14 10.38
CA ALA A 31 1.57 4.01 10.63
C ALA A 31 2.12 3.04 11.69
N ILE A 32 3.41 2.69 11.61
CA ILE A 32 4.12 1.86 12.59
C ILE A 32 4.12 2.54 13.97
N LYS A 33 4.48 3.83 14.01
CA LYS A 33 4.51 4.63 15.25
C LYS A 33 3.13 4.71 15.89
N PHE A 34 2.08 4.97 15.11
CA PHE A 34 0.71 5.10 15.61
C PHE A 34 0.19 3.77 16.17
N ALA A 35 0.48 2.64 15.51
CA ALA A 35 0.12 1.33 16.02
C ALA A 35 0.78 1.04 17.38
N ARG A 36 2.09 1.29 17.50
CA ARG A 36 2.82 1.10 18.75
C ARG A 36 2.34 2.06 19.85
N ARG A 37 2.14 3.34 19.50
CA ARG A 37 1.69 4.38 20.43
C ARG A 37 0.30 4.12 20.96
N TYR A 38 -0.61 3.62 20.13
CA TYR A 38 -1.95 3.21 20.57
C TYR A 38 -1.88 2.18 21.70
N PHE A 39 -1.12 1.10 21.55
CA PHE A 39 -1.01 0.10 22.60
C PHE A 39 -0.31 0.61 23.85
N TYR A 40 0.69 1.45 23.69
CA TYR A 40 1.31 2.14 24.84
C TYR A 40 0.27 2.97 25.62
N SER A 41 -0.55 3.74 24.92
CA SER A 41 -1.54 4.65 25.53
C SER A 41 -2.66 3.94 26.30
N ILE A 42 -2.94 2.69 25.96
CA ILE A 42 -3.94 1.86 26.66
C ILE A 42 -3.32 0.88 27.67
N GLY A 43 -2.10 1.14 28.11
CA GLY A 43 -1.41 0.34 29.14
C GLY A 43 -0.89 -1.03 28.66
N GLN A 44 -0.73 -1.23 27.34
CA GLN A 44 -0.20 -2.47 26.77
C GLN A 44 1.12 -2.26 26.02
N PRO A 45 2.19 -1.68 26.61
CA PRO A 45 3.42 -1.29 25.92
C PRO A 45 4.20 -2.47 25.35
N LYS A 46 3.96 -3.69 25.84
CA LYS A 46 4.59 -4.92 25.30
C LYS A 46 4.01 -5.32 23.94
N LYS A 47 2.83 -4.84 23.55
CA LYS A 47 2.26 -4.99 22.19
C LYS A 47 2.87 -3.95 21.26
N ASN A 48 4.01 -4.26 20.68
CA ASN A 48 4.80 -3.32 19.86
C ASN A 48 5.39 -3.96 18.58
N ARG A 49 5.10 -5.24 18.31
CA ARG A 49 5.58 -5.93 17.11
C ARG A 49 4.57 -5.79 15.97
N ILE A 50 5.06 -5.58 14.77
CA ILE A 50 4.26 -5.50 13.54
C ILE A 50 4.52 -6.77 12.73
N LEU A 51 3.46 -7.50 12.41
CA LEU A 51 3.54 -8.71 11.57
C LEU A 51 3.33 -8.31 10.11
N CYS A 52 4.34 -8.52 9.26
CA CYS A 52 4.39 -8.11 7.86
C CYS A 52 4.41 -9.29 6.90
N VAL A 53 3.95 -9.07 5.66
CA VAL A 53 4.01 -10.08 4.58
C VAL A 53 5.37 -10.01 3.87
N ASN A 54 6.04 -11.15 3.72
CA ASN A 54 7.24 -11.23 2.89
C ASN A 54 6.93 -10.86 1.44
N GLY A 55 7.81 -10.06 0.83
CA GLY A 55 7.62 -9.54 -0.53
C GLY A 55 6.86 -8.22 -0.60
N SER A 56 6.44 -7.64 0.53
CA SER A 56 5.91 -6.27 0.60
C SER A 56 7.01 -5.24 0.38
N PHE A 57 6.59 -4.04 -0.01
CA PHE A 57 7.46 -2.86 -0.08
C PHE A 57 6.84 -1.70 0.70
N HIS A 58 7.43 -1.35 1.83
CA HIS A 58 6.91 -0.32 2.73
C HIS A 58 7.74 0.97 2.77
N GLY A 59 8.84 1.03 2.04
CA GLY A 59 9.72 2.21 1.98
C GLY A 59 11.21 1.87 2.05
N ARG A 60 12.03 2.93 2.22
CA ARG A 60 13.51 2.84 2.23
C ARG A 60 14.14 3.43 3.50
N THR A 61 13.36 3.85 4.50
CA THR A 61 13.87 4.15 5.83
C THR A 61 14.22 2.86 6.57
N LEU A 62 15.04 2.93 7.63
CA LEU A 62 15.48 1.73 8.33
C LEU A 62 14.33 0.86 8.81
N ALA A 63 13.30 1.42 9.46
CA ALA A 63 12.17 0.62 9.92
C ALA A 63 11.37 0.02 8.76
N THR A 64 11.12 0.78 7.70
CA THR A 64 10.33 0.29 6.56
C THR A 64 11.06 -0.76 5.72
N VAL A 65 12.40 -0.68 5.64
CA VAL A 65 13.24 -1.71 4.99
C VAL A 65 13.15 -3.03 5.75
N PHE A 66 13.28 -3.00 7.09
CA PHE A 66 13.16 -4.21 7.91
C PHE A 66 11.73 -4.73 8.00
N ALA A 67 10.72 -3.86 7.93
CA ALA A 67 9.32 -4.26 7.78
C ALA A 67 9.07 -4.99 6.45
N SER A 68 9.71 -4.56 5.35
CA SER A 68 9.60 -5.19 4.04
C SER A 68 10.36 -6.53 3.93
N ASN A 69 11.34 -6.78 4.78
CA ASN A 69 12.19 -7.99 4.83
C ASN A 69 12.87 -8.33 3.48
N ASN A 70 13.23 -7.33 2.72
CA ASN A 70 13.95 -7.50 1.46
C ASN A 70 15.45 -7.60 1.73
N LYS A 71 16.03 -8.79 1.59
CA LYS A 71 17.44 -9.06 1.90
C LYS A 71 18.40 -8.09 1.20
N LYS A 72 18.22 -7.86 -0.10
CA LYS A 72 19.04 -6.93 -0.88
C LYS A 72 18.93 -5.48 -0.38
N ALA A 73 17.74 -5.06 0.06
CA ALA A 73 17.53 -3.72 0.57
C ALA A 73 18.03 -3.53 2.02
N MET A 74 18.21 -4.63 2.77
CA MET A 74 18.74 -4.63 4.14
C MET A 74 20.27 -4.75 4.18
N GLU A 75 20.88 -5.20 3.12
CA GLU A 75 22.34 -5.43 3.05
C GLU A 75 23.11 -4.15 3.37
N GLY A 76 24.05 -4.24 4.32
CA GLY A 76 24.85 -3.11 4.79
C GLY A 76 24.19 -2.17 5.79
N TYR A 77 22.91 -2.37 6.18
CA TYR A 77 22.17 -1.49 7.10
C TYR A 77 21.90 -2.11 8.47
N TYR A 78 22.78 -2.97 8.92
CA TYR A 78 22.73 -3.53 10.27
C TYR A 78 23.31 -2.57 11.32
N PRO A 79 22.90 -2.64 12.60
CA PRO A 79 22.07 -3.68 13.23
C PRO A 79 20.60 -3.61 12.80
N LYS A 80 19.93 -4.78 12.85
CA LYS A 80 18.52 -4.93 12.49
C LYS A 80 17.63 -4.06 13.38
N VAL A 81 16.70 -3.34 12.76
CA VAL A 81 15.63 -2.67 13.50
C VAL A 81 14.62 -3.72 13.98
N GLU A 82 14.55 -3.88 15.30
CA GLU A 82 13.67 -4.84 15.96
C GLU A 82 12.18 -4.43 15.93
N GLY A 83 11.32 -5.42 16.15
CA GLY A 83 9.87 -5.20 16.29
C GLY A 83 9.07 -5.55 15.03
N PHE A 84 9.66 -6.30 14.10
CA PHE A 84 8.98 -6.84 12.93
C PHE A 84 9.04 -8.36 12.92
N ASP A 85 7.89 -8.99 12.65
CA ASP A 85 7.73 -10.42 12.39
C ASP A 85 7.22 -10.59 10.96
N HIS A 86 7.45 -11.77 10.35
CA HIS A 86 7.12 -11.97 8.94
C HIS A 86 6.43 -13.30 8.71
N PHE A 87 5.55 -13.33 7.69
CA PHE A 87 4.96 -14.55 7.16
C PHE A 87 4.92 -14.50 5.63
N ASN A 88 4.79 -15.66 4.99
CA ASN A 88 4.77 -15.75 3.54
C ASN A 88 3.38 -15.49 2.97
N TYR A 89 3.32 -14.89 1.77
CA TYR A 89 2.10 -14.76 1.01
C TYR A 89 1.44 -16.13 0.81
N GLY A 90 0.14 -16.24 1.12
CA GLY A 90 -0.62 -17.50 1.03
C GLY A 90 -0.48 -18.45 2.23
N ASP A 91 0.44 -18.21 3.16
CA ASP A 91 0.61 -19.05 4.36
C ASP A 91 -0.27 -18.56 5.52
N HIS A 92 -1.57 -18.89 5.47
CA HIS A 92 -2.53 -18.54 6.51
C HIS A 92 -2.19 -19.15 7.88
N LYS A 93 -1.75 -20.41 7.91
CA LYS A 93 -1.37 -21.09 9.15
C LYS A 93 -0.10 -20.49 9.76
N GLY A 94 0.89 -20.17 8.93
CA GLY A 94 2.12 -19.47 9.35
C GLY A 94 1.82 -18.10 9.92
N MET A 95 0.93 -17.35 9.28
CA MET A 95 0.47 -16.04 9.75
C MET A 95 -0.19 -16.16 11.14
N GLU A 96 -1.11 -17.12 11.34
CA GLU A 96 -1.76 -17.31 12.64
C GLU A 96 -0.77 -17.70 13.74
N ARG A 97 0.22 -18.57 13.45
CA ARG A 97 1.29 -18.96 14.40
C ARG A 97 2.21 -17.79 14.75
N ALA A 98 2.44 -16.87 13.81
CA ALA A 98 3.29 -15.70 14.02
C ALA A 98 2.64 -14.62 14.88
N ILE A 99 1.31 -14.64 15.08
CA ILE A 99 0.61 -13.73 15.99
C ILE A 99 0.89 -14.14 17.44
N THR A 100 1.54 -13.26 18.20
CA THR A 100 1.85 -13.45 19.61
C THR A 100 1.14 -12.42 20.50
N ASN A 101 1.30 -12.51 21.81
CA ASN A 101 0.83 -11.50 22.75
C ASN A 101 1.55 -10.15 22.62
N LYS A 102 2.68 -10.09 21.87
CA LYS A 102 3.45 -8.88 21.57
C LYS A 102 3.02 -8.23 20.24
N THR A 103 2.19 -8.89 19.43
CA THR A 103 1.76 -8.37 18.14
C THR A 103 0.79 -7.20 18.32
N ALA A 104 1.16 -6.04 17.80
CA ALA A 104 0.33 -4.82 17.78
C ALA A 104 -0.55 -4.77 16.53
N ALA A 105 0.01 -5.10 15.37
CA ALA A 105 -0.69 -4.99 14.10
C ALA A 105 -0.23 -6.03 13.09
N ILE A 106 -1.09 -6.31 12.11
CA ILE A 106 -0.71 -6.92 10.84
C ILE A 106 -0.64 -5.79 9.81
N MET A 107 0.46 -5.74 9.03
CA MET A 107 0.68 -4.74 7.98
C MET A 107 0.98 -5.42 6.64
N LEU A 108 0.26 -5.02 5.60
CA LEU A 108 0.45 -5.53 4.23
C LEU A 108 -0.08 -4.53 3.20
N GLU A 109 0.38 -4.68 1.95
CA GLU A 109 -0.24 -4.04 0.79
C GLU A 109 -1.43 -4.88 0.32
N PRO A 110 -2.60 -4.31 -0.01
CA PRO A 110 -3.69 -5.07 -0.67
C PRO A 110 -3.29 -5.71 -2.00
N ILE A 111 -2.31 -5.10 -2.68
CA ILE A 111 -1.64 -5.64 -3.85
C ILE A 111 -0.14 -5.47 -3.64
N LEU A 112 0.61 -6.57 -3.51
CA LEU A 112 2.06 -6.53 -3.35
C LEU A 112 2.69 -6.01 -4.65
N GLY A 113 2.97 -4.71 -4.71
CA GLY A 113 3.43 -4.05 -5.92
C GLY A 113 4.81 -4.52 -6.38
N GLU A 114 5.81 -4.44 -5.52
CA GLU A 114 7.19 -4.92 -5.79
C GLU A 114 7.27 -6.45 -5.73
N GLY A 115 6.38 -7.10 -4.99
CA GLY A 115 6.31 -8.55 -4.78
C GLY A 115 5.77 -9.36 -5.97
N GLY A 116 5.62 -8.75 -7.16
CA GLY A 116 5.16 -9.42 -8.39
C GLY A 116 3.68 -9.21 -8.69
N ILE A 117 3.12 -8.08 -8.30
CA ILE A 117 1.71 -7.68 -8.52
C ILE A 117 0.76 -8.77 -8.02
N LYS A 118 0.95 -9.19 -6.80
CA LYS A 118 0.11 -10.21 -6.16
C LYS A 118 -1.08 -9.56 -5.45
N VAL A 119 -2.26 -9.79 -5.95
CA VAL A 119 -3.50 -9.31 -5.34
C VAL A 119 -3.86 -10.21 -4.16
N ILE A 120 -4.09 -9.61 -2.99
CA ILE A 120 -4.65 -10.32 -1.83
C ILE A 120 -6.13 -10.55 -2.11
N PRO A 121 -6.62 -11.80 -2.18
CA PRO A 121 -8.04 -12.08 -2.42
C PRO A 121 -8.93 -11.42 -1.37
N ASP A 122 -10.12 -10.99 -1.78
CA ASP A 122 -11.08 -10.29 -0.91
C ASP A 122 -11.42 -11.08 0.36
N TYR A 123 -11.63 -12.40 0.24
CA TYR A 123 -11.90 -13.27 1.39
C TYR A 123 -10.71 -13.34 2.37
N CYS A 124 -9.46 -13.20 1.87
CA CYS A 124 -8.28 -13.13 2.73
C CYS A 124 -8.23 -11.82 3.52
N LEU A 125 -8.49 -10.67 2.87
CA LEU A 125 -8.58 -9.38 3.57
C LEU A 125 -9.70 -9.38 4.62
N GLN A 126 -10.86 -9.98 4.30
CA GLN A 126 -11.96 -10.16 5.25
C GLN A 126 -11.54 -11.07 6.42
N GLY A 127 -10.82 -12.17 6.13
CA GLY A 127 -10.27 -13.07 7.14
C GLY A 127 -9.28 -12.36 8.07
N LEU A 128 -8.36 -11.57 7.51
CA LEU A 128 -7.41 -10.74 8.27
C LEU A 128 -8.14 -9.77 9.21
N ARG A 129 -9.18 -9.08 8.73
CA ARG A 129 -9.98 -8.20 9.58
C ARG A 129 -10.62 -8.95 10.74
N LYS A 130 -11.20 -10.14 10.48
CA LYS A 130 -11.81 -10.98 11.53
C LYS A 130 -10.77 -11.42 12.55
N ILE A 131 -9.58 -11.86 12.12
CA ILE A 131 -8.48 -12.25 12.98
C ILE A 131 -8.00 -11.07 13.83
N CYS A 132 -7.78 -9.90 13.22
CA CYS A 132 -7.37 -8.70 13.95
C CYS A 132 -8.39 -8.32 15.03
N ASN A 133 -9.68 -8.41 14.74
CA ASN A 133 -10.74 -8.15 15.71
C ASN A 133 -10.70 -9.17 16.87
N LYS A 134 -10.62 -10.48 16.56
CA LYS A 134 -10.58 -11.58 17.55
C LYS A 134 -9.35 -11.45 18.47
N LYS A 135 -8.18 -11.13 17.91
CA LYS A 135 -6.91 -10.99 18.63
C LYS A 135 -6.70 -9.62 19.25
N LYS A 136 -7.64 -8.68 19.06
CA LYS A 136 -7.55 -7.29 19.54
C LYS A 136 -6.22 -6.62 19.11
N ILE A 137 -5.86 -6.77 17.84
CA ILE A 137 -4.72 -6.13 17.17
C ILE A 137 -5.20 -5.26 16.03
N LEU A 138 -4.34 -4.38 15.51
CA LEU A 138 -4.69 -3.45 14.44
C LEU A 138 -4.45 -4.06 13.07
N LEU A 139 -5.19 -3.57 12.06
CA LEU A 139 -4.97 -3.85 10.65
C LEU A 139 -4.46 -2.58 9.96
N ILE A 140 -3.26 -2.66 9.40
CA ILE A 140 -2.63 -1.62 8.60
C ILE A 140 -2.66 -2.09 7.14
N LEU A 141 -3.32 -1.35 6.26
CA LEU A 141 -3.31 -1.61 4.83
C LEU A 141 -2.53 -0.50 4.12
N ASP A 142 -1.39 -0.86 3.56
CA ASP A 142 -0.53 0.07 2.83
C ASP A 142 -1.09 0.30 1.43
N GLU A 143 -1.70 1.47 1.23
CA GLU A 143 -2.31 1.91 -0.03
C GLU A 143 -1.42 2.92 -0.80
N VAL A 144 -0.15 3.00 -0.45
CA VAL A 144 0.80 3.92 -1.10
C VAL A 144 0.87 3.71 -2.61
N GLN A 145 0.76 2.47 -3.08
CA GLN A 145 0.81 2.17 -4.51
C GLN A 145 -0.55 1.86 -5.12
N CYS A 146 -1.42 1.15 -4.41
CA CYS A 146 -2.71 0.67 -4.95
C CYS A 146 -3.89 1.62 -4.67
N GLY A 147 -3.71 2.63 -3.81
CA GLY A 147 -4.74 3.61 -3.48
C GLY A 147 -4.94 4.72 -4.51
N ILE A 148 -5.76 5.68 -4.13
CA ILE A 148 -6.05 6.92 -4.88
C ILE A 148 -6.55 6.61 -6.31
N GLY A 149 -7.52 5.72 -6.42
CA GLY A 149 -8.17 5.41 -7.68
C GLY A 149 -7.49 4.34 -8.54
N ARG A 150 -6.26 3.89 -8.21
CA ARG A 150 -5.46 2.98 -9.04
C ARG A 150 -6.17 1.69 -9.42
N THR A 151 -7.02 1.16 -8.55
CA THR A 151 -7.78 -0.09 -8.78
C THR A 151 -9.21 0.13 -9.30
N GLY A 152 -9.59 1.39 -9.62
CA GLY A 152 -10.95 1.76 -10.00
C GLY A 152 -11.91 1.99 -8.82
N LYS A 153 -11.42 1.86 -7.58
CA LYS A 153 -12.02 2.37 -6.35
C LYS A 153 -11.05 3.32 -5.68
N PHE A 154 -11.50 4.15 -4.73
CA PHE A 154 -10.61 5.11 -4.08
C PHE A 154 -9.48 4.39 -3.35
N PHE A 155 -9.80 3.32 -2.61
CA PHE A 155 -8.84 2.39 -2.03
C PHE A 155 -9.04 0.95 -2.53
N ALA A 156 -7.95 0.19 -2.63
CA ALA A 156 -8.01 -1.21 -3.07
C ALA A 156 -8.79 -2.08 -2.08
N PHE A 157 -8.67 -1.86 -0.77
CA PHE A 157 -9.42 -2.62 0.24
C PHE A 157 -10.95 -2.46 0.15
N GLU A 158 -11.45 -1.45 -0.55
CA GLU A 158 -12.90 -1.26 -0.74
C GLU A 158 -13.52 -2.36 -1.60
N HIS A 159 -12.73 -3.07 -2.43
CA HIS A 159 -13.20 -4.25 -3.16
C HIS A 159 -13.63 -5.34 -2.18
N ALA A 160 -12.83 -5.57 -1.14
CA ALA A 160 -13.11 -6.56 -0.10
C ALA A 160 -14.12 -6.08 0.95
N LYS A 161 -14.60 -4.81 0.89
CA LYS A 161 -15.51 -4.20 1.88
C LYS A 161 -14.96 -4.27 3.31
N VAL A 162 -13.64 -4.17 3.47
CA VAL A 162 -12.95 -4.18 4.77
C VAL A 162 -12.71 -2.75 5.24
N LYS A 163 -12.74 -2.52 6.56
CA LYS A 163 -12.31 -1.25 7.17
C LYS A 163 -11.04 -1.50 7.97
N PRO A 164 -9.87 -0.98 7.53
CA PRO A 164 -8.63 -1.03 8.31
C PRO A 164 -8.66 -0.06 9.49
N ASP A 165 -7.64 -0.14 10.36
CA ASP A 165 -7.45 0.81 11.45
C ASP A 165 -6.52 1.95 11.04
N ILE A 166 -5.54 1.67 10.17
CA ILE A 166 -4.51 2.60 9.71
C ILE A 166 -4.25 2.37 8.21
N VAL A 167 -4.12 3.45 7.45
CA VAL A 167 -3.80 3.41 6.00
C VAL A 167 -2.75 4.48 5.67
N PRO A 168 -1.50 4.12 5.40
CA PRO A 168 -0.56 5.01 4.75
C PRO A 168 -0.89 5.17 3.27
N ILE A 169 -0.80 6.41 2.77
CA ILE A 169 -0.99 6.80 1.36
C ILE A 169 0.12 7.74 0.90
N ALA A 170 0.45 7.70 -0.37
CA ALA A 170 1.35 8.64 -1.04
C ALA A 170 1.17 8.54 -2.57
N LYS A 171 2.24 8.77 -3.33
CA LYS A 171 2.25 8.64 -4.81
C LYS A 171 1.07 9.35 -5.46
N GLY A 172 -0.01 8.61 -5.73
CA GLY A 172 -1.20 9.13 -6.42
C GLY A 172 -1.80 10.39 -5.80
N ILE A 173 -1.80 10.51 -4.45
CA ILE A 173 -2.36 11.70 -3.77
C ILE A 173 -1.62 12.99 -4.11
N GLY A 174 -0.33 12.90 -4.45
CA GLY A 174 0.49 14.05 -4.83
C GLY A 174 0.49 14.35 -6.32
N GLY A 175 -0.09 13.48 -7.18
CA GLY A 175 -0.13 13.70 -8.63
C GLY A 175 1.23 13.98 -9.28
N GLY A 176 2.33 13.50 -8.67
CA GLY A 176 3.72 13.76 -9.05
C GLY A 176 4.47 14.66 -8.07
N PHE A 177 3.77 15.41 -7.21
CA PHE A 177 4.40 16.19 -6.13
C PHE A 177 4.63 15.32 -4.88
N PRO A 178 5.75 15.53 -4.12
CA PRO A 178 6.00 14.81 -2.87
C PRO A 178 4.92 15.08 -1.82
N LEU A 179 4.08 14.09 -1.58
CA LEU A 179 3.01 14.12 -0.59
C LEU A 179 2.72 12.70 -0.10
N GLY A 180 2.63 12.56 1.21
CA GLY A 180 2.18 11.36 1.88
C GLY A 180 1.21 11.71 3.01
N ALA A 181 0.45 10.74 3.47
CA ALA A 181 -0.37 10.88 4.66
C ALA A 181 -0.62 9.52 5.32
N CYS A 182 -0.86 9.53 6.62
CA CYS A 182 -1.31 8.37 7.37
C CYS A 182 -2.72 8.64 7.88
N LEU A 183 -3.68 7.83 7.44
CA LEU A 183 -5.08 7.90 7.79
C LEU A 183 -5.35 6.93 8.95
N VAL A 184 -6.07 7.38 9.97
CA VAL A 184 -6.38 6.55 11.14
C VAL A 184 -7.83 6.73 11.61
N ASN A 185 -8.39 5.68 12.20
CA ASN A 185 -9.65 5.77 12.89
C ASN A 185 -9.51 6.45 14.27
N LYS A 186 -10.63 6.88 14.86
CA LYS A 186 -10.69 7.56 16.16
C LYS A 186 -9.99 6.78 17.28
N LYS A 187 -10.10 5.45 17.26
CA LYS A 187 -9.48 4.56 18.24
C LYS A 187 -7.96 4.72 18.27
N VAL A 188 -7.32 4.67 17.10
CA VAL A 188 -5.85 4.82 16.97
C VAL A 188 -5.42 6.24 17.29
N ALA A 189 -6.17 7.24 16.81
CA ALA A 189 -5.88 8.65 17.04
C ALA A 189 -5.87 9.03 18.52
N ALA A 190 -6.69 8.39 19.34
CA ALA A 190 -6.73 8.64 20.79
C ALA A 190 -5.38 8.39 21.50
N GLY A 191 -4.51 7.58 20.92
CA GLY A 191 -3.14 7.35 21.42
C GLY A 191 -2.17 8.49 21.12
N MET A 192 -2.51 9.40 20.21
CA MET A 192 -1.66 10.49 19.76
C MET A 192 -1.91 11.75 20.58
N LYS A 193 -0.82 12.39 21.04
CA LYS A 193 -0.85 13.64 21.80
C LYS A 193 0.17 14.62 21.20
N PRO A 194 0.03 15.93 21.43
CA PRO A 194 1.06 16.90 21.04
C PRO A 194 2.47 16.44 21.43
N GLY A 195 3.45 16.59 20.55
CA GLY A 195 4.84 16.18 20.74
C GLY A 195 5.14 14.69 20.50
N THR A 196 4.15 13.82 20.26
CA THR A 196 4.40 12.37 20.06
C THR A 196 4.76 12.00 18.62
N HIS A 197 4.45 12.85 17.65
CA HIS A 197 4.84 12.75 16.25
C HIS A 197 4.92 14.15 15.65
N GLY A 198 5.80 14.33 14.67
CA GLY A 198 5.99 15.59 13.97
C GLY A 198 6.70 15.39 12.64
N THR A 199 6.66 16.42 11.83
CA THR A 199 7.28 16.50 10.51
C THR A 199 7.55 17.98 10.19
N THR A 200 8.66 18.28 9.53
CA THR A 200 9.01 19.67 9.18
C THR A 200 8.13 20.18 8.04
N PHE A 201 7.99 19.41 6.96
CA PHE A 201 7.30 19.84 5.74
C PHE A 201 5.97 19.15 5.51
N GLY A 202 5.60 18.15 6.30
CA GLY A 202 4.29 17.50 6.18
C GLY A 202 3.16 18.48 6.45
N GLY A 203 2.23 18.60 5.51
CA GLY A 203 1.14 19.57 5.59
C GLY A 203 1.48 20.94 4.97
N ASN A 204 2.61 21.08 4.27
CA ASN A 204 2.95 22.36 3.64
C ASN A 204 1.88 22.80 2.62
N PRO A 205 1.67 24.14 2.47
CA PRO A 205 0.56 24.66 1.65
C PRO A 205 0.57 24.20 0.20
N LEU A 206 1.75 24.05 -0.41
CA LEU A 206 1.88 23.64 -1.80
C LEU A 206 1.41 22.21 -2.00
N ALA A 207 1.94 21.26 -1.20
CA ALA A 207 1.52 19.86 -1.24
C ALA A 207 0.02 19.70 -0.95
N MET A 208 -0.51 20.48 0.01
CA MET A 208 -1.93 20.44 0.35
C MET A 208 -2.83 20.92 -0.78
N ASN A 209 -2.42 21.96 -1.51
CA ASN A 209 -3.15 22.43 -2.70
C ASN A 209 -3.12 21.39 -3.83
N VAL A 210 -1.96 20.80 -4.10
CA VAL A 210 -1.85 19.71 -5.08
C VAL A 210 -2.75 18.54 -4.69
N GLY A 211 -2.70 18.09 -3.44
CA GLY A 211 -3.56 17.00 -2.95
C GLY A 211 -5.06 17.33 -3.07
N ASN A 212 -5.45 18.58 -2.80
CA ASN A 212 -6.83 19.03 -2.98
C ASN A 212 -7.26 18.96 -4.45
N ALA A 213 -6.41 19.41 -5.40
CA ALA A 213 -6.68 19.35 -6.83
C ALA A 213 -6.79 17.89 -7.33
N VAL A 214 -5.90 17.00 -6.87
CA VAL A 214 -5.96 15.58 -7.20
C VAL A 214 -7.27 14.96 -6.72
N LEU A 215 -7.69 15.24 -5.47
CA LEU A 215 -8.92 14.67 -4.92
C LEU A 215 -10.17 15.24 -5.61
N ASP A 216 -10.15 16.49 -6.07
CA ASP A 216 -11.25 17.08 -6.85
C ASP A 216 -11.51 16.32 -8.16
N ILE A 217 -10.49 15.65 -8.70
CA ILE A 217 -10.60 14.81 -9.90
C ILE A 217 -10.93 13.37 -9.52
N VAL A 218 -10.12 12.75 -8.66
CA VAL A 218 -10.20 11.31 -8.37
C VAL A 218 -11.50 10.92 -7.66
N LEU A 219 -12.07 11.80 -6.83
CA LEU A 219 -13.33 11.54 -6.13
C LEU A 219 -14.57 11.66 -7.03
N GLN A 220 -14.42 12.12 -8.27
CA GLN A 220 -15.54 12.14 -9.23
C GLN A 220 -15.92 10.71 -9.62
N LYS A 221 -17.20 10.39 -9.49
CA LYS A 221 -17.72 9.05 -9.88
C LYS A 221 -17.43 8.70 -11.34
N SER A 222 -17.46 9.71 -12.24
CA SER A 222 -17.14 9.56 -13.66
C SER A 222 -15.69 9.15 -13.87
N PHE A 223 -14.75 9.74 -13.11
CA PHE A 223 -13.33 9.42 -13.19
C PHE A 223 -13.07 7.95 -12.81
N LEU A 224 -13.54 7.48 -11.66
CA LEU A 224 -13.36 6.11 -11.23
C LEU A 224 -14.04 5.09 -12.17
N LYS A 225 -15.21 5.43 -12.74
CA LYS A 225 -15.85 4.61 -13.75
C LYS A 225 -15.01 4.53 -15.04
N ASN A 226 -14.36 5.63 -15.45
CA ASN A 226 -13.44 5.62 -16.58
C ASN A 226 -12.23 4.72 -16.31
N VAL A 227 -11.62 4.82 -15.11
CA VAL A 227 -10.54 3.90 -14.70
C VAL A 227 -10.98 2.43 -14.81
N GLN A 228 -12.18 2.10 -14.33
CA GLN A 228 -12.72 0.72 -14.44
C GLN A 228 -12.90 0.29 -15.89
N LYS A 229 -13.44 1.15 -16.76
CA LYS A 229 -13.63 0.89 -18.19
C LYS A 229 -12.29 0.64 -18.88
N ASN A 230 -11.32 1.55 -18.67
CA ASN A 230 -9.99 1.45 -19.26
C ASN A 230 -9.22 0.22 -18.73
N SER A 231 -9.36 -0.08 -17.43
CA SER A 231 -8.81 -1.29 -16.84
C SER A 231 -9.32 -2.56 -17.54
N LYS A 232 -10.64 -2.67 -17.73
CA LYS A 232 -11.24 -3.82 -18.43
C LYS A 232 -10.71 -3.94 -19.86
N TYR A 233 -10.63 -2.82 -20.59
CA TYR A 233 -10.09 -2.80 -21.95
C TYR A 233 -8.63 -3.28 -21.96
N PHE A 234 -7.80 -2.76 -21.04
CA PHE A 234 -6.39 -3.09 -20.95
C PHE A 234 -6.16 -4.57 -20.61
N HIS A 235 -6.85 -5.08 -19.57
CA HIS A 235 -6.76 -6.49 -19.19
C HIS A 235 -7.23 -7.43 -20.30
N ASN A 236 -8.29 -7.08 -21.04
CA ASN A 236 -8.76 -7.88 -22.16
C ASN A 236 -7.70 -7.95 -23.28
N GLY A 237 -7.08 -6.80 -23.63
CA GLY A 237 -5.99 -6.74 -24.61
C GLY A 237 -4.78 -7.58 -24.21
N LEU A 238 -4.36 -7.47 -22.95
CA LEU A 238 -3.23 -8.25 -22.43
C LEU A 238 -3.54 -9.77 -22.37
N ASN A 239 -4.75 -10.16 -22.02
CA ASN A 239 -5.16 -11.57 -22.05
C ASN A 239 -5.21 -12.12 -23.48
N LYS A 240 -5.59 -11.31 -24.48
CA LYS A 240 -5.49 -11.67 -25.89
C LYS A 240 -4.03 -11.91 -26.28
N LEU A 241 -3.12 -10.98 -25.94
CA LEU A 241 -1.69 -11.16 -26.18
C LEU A 241 -1.12 -12.41 -25.46
N LYS A 242 -1.54 -12.69 -24.24
CA LYS A 242 -1.16 -13.93 -23.53
C LYS A 242 -1.60 -15.18 -24.32
N TYR A 243 -2.81 -15.17 -24.88
CA TYR A 243 -3.30 -16.28 -25.68
C TYR A 243 -2.51 -16.44 -26.98
N GLU A 244 -2.19 -15.33 -27.66
CA GLU A 244 -1.41 -15.31 -28.90
C GLU A 244 0.08 -15.67 -28.69
N TYR A 245 0.63 -15.29 -27.53
CA TYR A 245 2.06 -15.48 -27.22
C TYR A 245 2.29 -16.24 -25.89
N PRO A 246 1.77 -17.49 -25.75
CA PRO A 246 1.85 -18.22 -24.47
C PRO A 246 3.28 -18.61 -24.07
N LYS A 247 4.20 -18.67 -25.05
CA LYS A 247 5.63 -18.89 -24.79
C LYS A 247 6.33 -17.67 -24.18
N VAL A 248 5.73 -16.48 -24.29
CA VAL A 248 6.28 -15.22 -23.78
C VAL A 248 5.56 -14.80 -22.48
N ILE A 249 4.25 -14.77 -22.50
CA ILE A 249 3.41 -14.30 -21.37
C ILE A 249 2.80 -15.50 -20.66
N GLN A 250 3.21 -15.73 -19.41
CA GLN A 250 2.69 -16.79 -18.57
C GLN A 250 1.33 -16.41 -17.96
N GLU A 251 1.22 -15.19 -17.42
CA GLU A 251 0.06 -14.75 -16.64
C GLU A 251 -0.10 -13.22 -16.71
N VAL A 252 -1.36 -12.77 -16.75
CA VAL A 252 -1.73 -11.37 -16.53
C VAL A 252 -2.27 -11.24 -15.12
N ARG A 253 -1.63 -10.42 -14.29
CA ARG A 253 -1.96 -10.20 -12.88
C ARG A 253 -2.42 -8.78 -12.62
N GLY A 254 -3.02 -8.56 -11.46
CA GLY A 254 -3.31 -7.23 -10.94
C GLY A 254 -4.79 -6.91 -10.87
N LEU A 255 -5.08 -5.68 -10.47
CA LEU A 255 -6.44 -5.16 -10.33
C LEU A 255 -6.46 -3.69 -10.76
N GLY A 256 -7.44 -3.33 -11.55
CA GLY A 256 -7.52 -1.98 -12.09
C GLY A 256 -6.34 -1.68 -13.03
N MET A 257 -5.73 -0.53 -12.84
CA MET A 257 -4.56 -0.06 -13.59
C MET A 257 -3.24 -0.32 -12.87
N LEU A 258 -3.20 -1.27 -11.95
CA LEU A 258 -1.98 -1.85 -11.35
C LEU A 258 -1.82 -3.26 -11.94
N ILE A 259 -1.02 -3.38 -13.00
CA ILE A 259 -0.99 -4.54 -13.87
C ILE A 259 0.40 -5.19 -13.87
N GLY A 260 0.44 -6.51 -13.88
CA GLY A 260 1.65 -7.31 -13.99
C GLY A 260 1.57 -8.32 -15.11
N LEU A 261 2.61 -8.40 -15.92
CA LEU A 261 2.82 -9.47 -16.88
C LEU A 261 3.89 -10.41 -16.33
N LYS A 262 3.52 -11.60 -15.90
CA LYS A 262 4.48 -12.65 -15.57
C LYS A 262 4.96 -13.29 -16.87
N LEU A 263 6.28 -13.37 -17.03
CA LEU A 263 6.90 -13.82 -18.28
C LEU A 263 7.52 -15.20 -18.15
N ASN A 264 7.56 -15.92 -19.29
CA ASN A 264 8.35 -17.12 -19.50
C ASN A 264 9.75 -16.81 -20.07
N VAL A 265 9.98 -15.56 -20.51
CA VAL A 265 11.26 -15.04 -21.02
C VAL A 265 11.89 -14.10 -19.99
N ASP A 266 13.17 -13.75 -20.17
CA ASP A 266 13.85 -12.82 -19.24
C ASP A 266 13.18 -11.43 -19.22
N GLN A 267 12.78 -10.97 -18.04
CA GLN A 267 12.09 -9.68 -17.90
C GLN A 267 13.00 -8.48 -18.22
N THR A 268 14.30 -8.59 -18.01
CA THR A 268 15.25 -7.47 -18.23
C THR A 268 15.33 -7.19 -19.71
N GLU A 269 15.52 -8.24 -20.51
CA GLU A 269 15.56 -8.14 -21.96
C GLU A 269 14.21 -7.70 -22.55
N PHE A 270 13.10 -8.20 -21.97
CA PHE A 270 11.76 -7.81 -22.39
C PHE A 270 11.51 -6.31 -22.13
N ILE A 271 11.86 -5.80 -20.93
CA ILE A 271 11.74 -4.38 -20.59
C ILE A 271 12.63 -3.53 -21.50
N ARG A 272 13.87 -3.98 -21.79
CA ARG A 272 14.77 -3.28 -22.72
C ARG A 272 14.10 -3.08 -24.08
N LYS A 273 13.52 -4.14 -24.65
CA LYS A 273 12.80 -4.09 -25.93
C LYS A 273 11.56 -3.19 -25.88
N LEU A 274 10.81 -3.19 -24.77
CA LEU A 274 9.69 -2.25 -24.57
C LEU A 274 10.17 -0.80 -24.58
N THR A 275 11.28 -0.51 -23.90
CA THR A 275 11.87 0.83 -23.83
C THR A 275 12.35 1.29 -25.23
N GLU A 276 12.98 0.42 -26.02
CA GLU A 276 13.37 0.69 -27.41
C GLU A 276 12.14 1.02 -28.27
N ASN A 277 11.00 0.39 -27.98
CA ASN A 277 9.71 0.68 -28.61
C ASN A 277 8.92 1.79 -27.91
N LYS A 278 9.59 2.65 -27.11
CA LYS A 278 9.04 3.85 -26.44
C LYS A 278 7.95 3.55 -25.41
N LEU A 279 7.92 2.33 -24.86
CA LEU A 279 7.01 1.95 -23.78
C LEU A 279 7.79 1.78 -22.46
N LEU A 280 7.60 2.71 -21.53
CA LEU A 280 8.22 2.67 -20.22
C LEU A 280 7.48 1.70 -19.30
N THR A 281 8.21 0.72 -18.80
CA THR A 281 7.72 -0.26 -17.82
C THR A 281 8.80 -0.51 -16.78
N ILE A 282 8.45 -1.18 -15.68
CA ILE A 282 9.39 -1.46 -14.61
C ILE A 282 9.27 -2.91 -14.13
N ARG A 283 10.37 -3.47 -13.64
CA ARG A 283 10.38 -4.82 -13.06
C ARG A 283 9.64 -4.90 -11.74
N ALA A 284 9.07 -6.06 -11.46
CA ALA A 284 8.67 -6.52 -10.14
C ALA A 284 9.28 -7.92 -9.87
N ALA A 285 9.14 -8.44 -8.66
CA ALA A 285 9.61 -9.79 -8.35
C ALA A 285 8.97 -10.87 -9.23
N GLU A 286 9.51 -12.08 -9.19
CA GLU A 286 8.97 -13.28 -9.88
C GLU A 286 8.88 -13.17 -11.40
N ASN A 287 9.84 -12.48 -12.03
CA ASN A 287 9.89 -12.28 -13.47
C ASN A 287 8.63 -11.58 -14.03
N VAL A 288 8.13 -10.58 -13.27
CA VAL A 288 6.95 -9.79 -13.62
C VAL A 288 7.34 -8.41 -14.12
N VAL A 289 6.82 -8.03 -15.29
CA VAL A 289 6.85 -6.65 -15.79
C VAL A 289 5.63 -5.91 -15.27
N ARG A 290 5.85 -4.81 -14.56
CA ARG A 290 4.80 -3.97 -13.98
C ARG A 290 4.45 -2.82 -14.91
N ILE A 291 3.15 -2.66 -15.16
CA ILE A 291 2.59 -1.63 -16.03
C ILE A 291 1.65 -0.75 -15.21
N LEU A 292 1.94 0.54 -15.17
CA LEU A 292 1.24 1.55 -14.38
C LEU A 292 0.85 2.73 -15.27
N PRO A 293 -0.13 2.59 -16.16
CA PRO A 293 -0.53 3.70 -17.04
C PRO A 293 -1.17 4.84 -16.24
N PRO A 294 -1.20 6.07 -16.78
CA PRO A 294 -2.01 7.15 -16.25
C PRO A 294 -3.47 6.71 -16.05
N LEU A 295 -4.19 7.35 -15.12
CA LEU A 295 -5.58 6.99 -14.81
C LEU A 295 -6.61 7.77 -15.65
N ASN A 296 -6.17 8.85 -16.31
CA ASN A 296 -6.96 9.73 -17.17
C ASN A 296 -7.00 9.26 -18.62
#